data_19353e5e7b01871c46590f7ba816aa7c
#
_entry.id   19353e5e7b01871c46590f7ba816aa7c
#
_cell.length_a   1.000
_cell.length_b   1.000
_cell.length_c   1.000
_cell.angle_alpha   90.00
_cell.angle_beta   90.00
_cell.angle_gamma   90.00
#
_symmetry.space_group_name_H-M   'P 1'
#
loop_
_entity.id
_entity.type
_entity.pdbx_description
1 polymer ?
#
loop_
_entity_poly.entity_id
_entity_poly.type
_entity_poly.pdbx_seq_one_letter_code
_entity_poly.pdbx_strand_id
1 'polypeptide(L)'
;MSTNISYWEQTSFFSGYDVVIIGSGIVGLNAALHLKSNQPKLKIGILEAGFLPSGASTKNAGFACFGSVSEILDELSTTSETEVMQVVEMRWKGLCKLKEILGEQAIDYRQLGGYEIFKSVDHILADACTEKISYLNNLLKDVIGRPDIYAVANEKIAGFGLAKVDSMILNRYEAQIDTGKMMSALLQKVKALGVNVYNNCRLLQLIKNDREFILTTSQGNYRSKKVIMATNAFIGDFYPELKVVPGRGQVLVTEPIPGLKINGTFHYDQGYYYFRNIDNRILLGGGRNLDFKAEETTDDGTTERVQSALEELLYQIILPNQQPAIEYRWSGIMAFGEQLKPIIKQIEPGVFCAVRCNGMGVAMGSLSGEQVADLLLSEL
;
A
#
# COMPACT_ATOMS: atom_id res chain seq x y z
N MET A 1 4.69 -0.91 36.18
CA MET A 1 4.91 -2.33 36.55
C MET A 1 6.40 -2.59 36.47
N SER A 2 7.05 -3.10 37.50
CA SER A 2 8.45 -3.50 37.37
C SER A 2 8.48 -4.73 36.48
N THR A 3 8.91 -4.54 35.25
CA THR A 3 9.15 -5.66 34.33
C THR A 3 10.31 -6.46 34.89
N ASN A 4 10.14 -7.76 35.05
CA ASN A 4 11.21 -8.67 35.48
C ASN A 4 12.21 -8.87 34.31
N ILE A 5 12.84 -7.76 33.88
CA ILE A 5 13.81 -7.74 32.78
C ILE A 5 15.19 -8.05 33.36
N SER A 6 15.82 -9.10 32.83
CA SER A 6 17.18 -9.49 33.22
C SER A 6 18.22 -8.50 32.62
N TYR A 7 19.44 -8.54 33.18
CA TYR A 7 20.58 -7.81 32.63
C TYR A 7 20.83 -8.16 31.15
N TRP A 8 20.71 -9.43 30.80
CA TRP A 8 20.93 -9.91 29.43
C TRP A 8 19.86 -9.40 28.46
N GLU A 9 18.59 -9.42 28.87
CA GLU A 9 17.50 -8.83 28.06
C GLU A 9 17.73 -7.34 27.86
N GLN A 10 18.06 -6.60 28.92
CA GLN A 10 18.28 -5.17 28.84
C GLN A 10 19.44 -4.83 27.90
N THR A 11 20.57 -5.52 27.99
CA THR A 11 21.77 -5.19 27.23
C THR A 11 21.74 -5.71 25.80
N SER A 12 21.07 -6.85 25.54
CA SER A 12 21.06 -7.49 24.22
C SER A 12 19.89 -7.04 23.34
N PHE A 13 18.71 -6.79 23.93
CA PHE A 13 17.46 -6.61 23.17
C PHE A 13 16.84 -5.22 23.34
N PHE A 14 17.03 -4.53 24.47
CA PHE A 14 16.38 -3.25 24.72
C PHE A 14 17.27 -2.02 24.52
N SER A 15 18.56 -2.18 24.36
CA SER A 15 19.50 -1.07 24.29
C SER A 15 20.54 -1.20 23.18
N GLY A 16 21.23 -0.08 22.91
CA GLY A 16 22.35 -0.04 21.98
C GLY A 16 21.93 -0.10 20.50
N TYR A 17 20.71 0.30 20.13
CA TYR A 17 20.29 0.43 18.75
C TYR A 17 20.88 1.71 18.12
N ASP A 18 21.41 1.58 16.91
CA ASP A 18 21.75 2.73 16.08
C ASP A 18 20.47 3.33 15.48
N VAL A 19 19.55 2.46 15.04
CA VAL A 19 18.25 2.84 14.47
C VAL A 19 17.14 1.96 15.00
N VAL A 20 16.05 2.57 15.45
CA VAL A 20 14.78 1.88 15.69
C VAL A 20 13.75 2.35 14.66
N ILE A 21 13.09 1.41 14.02
CA ILE A 21 12.02 1.66 13.03
C ILE A 21 10.68 1.29 13.68
N ILE A 22 9.70 2.20 13.61
CA ILE A 22 8.37 1.98 14.16
C ILE A 22 7.44 1.58 13.02
N GLY A 23 6.98 0.33 13.06
CA GLY A 23 6.14 -0.31 12.05
C GLY A 23 6.90 -1.25 11.13
N SER A 24 6.43 -2.49 11.04
CA SER A 24 6.96 -3.55 10.16
C SER A 24 6.16 -3.69 8.85
N GLY A 25 5.56 -2.59 8.38
CA GLY A 25 4.93 -2.52 7.08
C GLY A 25 5.95 -2.51 5.92
N ILE A 26 5.47 -2.44 4.67
CA ILE A 26 6.32 -2.40 3.47
C ILE A 26 7.41 -1.34 3.61
N VAL A 27 7.06 -0.14 4.05
CA VAL A 27 8.01 0.99 4.19
C VAL A 27 9.08 0.68 5.23
N GLY A 28 8.71 0.28 6.44
CA GLY A 28 9.67 0.03 7.52
C GLY A 28 10.61 -1.14 7.23
N LEU A 29 10.09 -2.22 6.61
CA LEU A 29 10.93 -3.35 6.20
C LEU A 29 11.91 -2.98 5.09
N ASN A 30 11.48 -2.20 4.08
CA ASN A 30 12.39 -1.74 3.02
C ASN A 30 13.42 -0.73 3.54
N ALA A 31 13.06 0.15 4.48
CA ALA A 31 14.03 1.02 5.15
C ALA A 31 15.11 0.21 5.87
N ALA A 32 14.72 -0.82 6.61
CA ALA A 32 15.66 -1.71 7.28
C ALA A 32 16.58 -2.46 6.30
N LEU A 33 16.02 -2.97 5.19
CA LEU A 33 16.80 -3.64 4.13
C LEU A 33 17.84 -2.68 3.55
N HIS A 34 17.42 -1.47 3.18
CA HIS A 34 18.30 -0.47 2.56
C HIS A 34 19.41 -0.02 3.52
N LEU A 35 19.07 0.26 4.78
CA LEU A 35 20.07 0.58 5.82
C LEU A 35 21.10 -0.53 5.99
N LYS A 36 20.67 -1.77 6.09
CA LYS A 36 21.57 -2.93 6.26
C LYS A 36 22.42 -3.21 5.03
N SER A 37 21.91 -2.95 3.83
CA SER A 37 22.68 -3.11 2.58
C SER A 37 23.81 -2.09 2.49
N ASN A 38 23.57 -0.84 2.92
CA ASN A 38 24.58 0.24 2.86
C ASN A 38 25.50 0.26 4.09
N GLN A 39 24.98 -0.07 5.27
CA GLN A 39 25.71 -0.07 6.55
C GLN A 39 25.44 -1.39 7.32
N PRO A 40 26.10 -2.50 6.96
CA PRO A 40 25.85 -3.82 7.53
C PRO A 40 26.05 -3.90 9.05
N LYS A 41 26.87 -3.02 9.62
CA LYS A 41 27.20 -3.00 11.06
C LYS A 41 26.13 -2.32 11.92
N LEU A 42 25.20 -1.57 11.34
CA LEU A 42 24.13 -0.92 12.11
C LEU A 42 23.32 -1.95 12.89
N LYS A 43 23.13 -1.69 14.18
CA LYS A 43 22.18 -2.44 15.01
C LYS A 43 20.80 -1.83 14.81
N ILE A 44 19.92 -2.55 14.13
CA ILE A 44 18.57 -2.09 13.78
C ILE A 44 17.53 -2.94 14.51
N GLY A 45 16.54 -2.26 15.12
CA GLY A 45 15.34 -2.86 15.68
C GLY A 45 14.09 -2.36 14.96
N ILE A 46 13.10 -3.22 14.76
CA ILE A 46 11.76 -2.85 14.26
C ILE A 46 10.75 -3.16 15.35
N LEU A 47 9.93 -2.17 15.73
CA LEU A 47 8.85 -2.34 16.70
C LEU A 47 7.51 -2.35 15.97
N GLU A 48 6.77 -3.44 16.08
CA GLU A 48 5.46 -3.66 15.47
C GLU A 48 4.38 -3.71 16.55
N ALA A 49 3.33 -2.90 16.40
CA ALA A 49 2.24 -2.84 17.35
C ALA A 49 1.39 -4.11 17.37
N GLY A 50 1.22 -4.75 16.22
CA GLY A 50 0.42 -5.94 16.05
C GLY A 50 1.17 -7.24 16.34
N PHE A 51 0.42 -8.33 16.42
CA PHE A 51 0.97 -9.70 16.48
C PHE A 51 1.74 -10.06 15.19
N LEU A 52 1.27 -9.58 14.06
CA LEU A 52 1.89 -9.65 12.74
C LEU A 52 2.01 -8.21 12.21
N PRO A 53 2.65 -7.96 11.07
CA PRO A 53 2.52 -6.70 10.33
C PRO A 53 1.06 -6.48 9.92
N SER A 54 0.19 -6.14 10.88
CA SER A 54 -1.27 -6.14 10.73
C SER A 54 -1.86 -4.84 10.17
N GLY A 55 -1.02 -3.89 9.77
CA GLY A 55 -1.44 -2.67 9.10
C GLY A 55 -1.82 -2.87 7.63
N ALA A 56 -1.97 -1.77 6.87
CA ALA A 56 -2.37 -1.77 5.47
C ALA A 56 -1.50 -2.67 4.56
N SER A 57 -0.27 -2.96 4.96
CA SER A 57 0.68 -3.78 4.19
C SER A 57 0.28 -5.25 4.04
N THR A 58 -0.51 -5.80 4.96
CA THR A 58 -1.04 -7.16 4.89
C THR A 58 -2.54 -7.20 4.57
N LYS A 59 -3.18 -6.05 4.51
CA LYS A 59 -4.64 -5.92 4.29
C LYS A 59 -4.99 -5.34 2.92
N ASN A 60 -4.01 -5.05 2.06
CA ASN A 60 -4.23 -4.54 0.72
C ASN A 60 -4.67 -5.66 -0.25
N ALA A 61 -5.22 -5.26 -1.38
CA ALA A 61 -5.74 -6.17 -2.39
C ALA A 61 -4.68 -6.77 -3.33
N GLY A 62 -3.40 -6.40 -3.18
CA GLY A 62 -2.31 -6.93 -3.99
C GLY A 62 -2.28 -6.41 -5.43
N PHE A 63 -2.67 -5.17 -5.65
CA PHE A 63 -2.55 -4.47 -6.93
C PHE A 63 -1.14 -3.90 -7.08
N ALA A 64 -0.47 -4.28 -8.15
CA ALA A 64 0.79 -3.68 -8.58
C ALA A 64 0.48 -2.69 -9.71
N CYS A 65 -0.14 -1.57 -9.36
CA CYS A 65 -0.68 -0.55 -10.26
C CYS A 65 0.02 0.80 -10.07
N PHE A 66 -0.05 1.65 -11.07
CA PHE A 66 0.51 3.01 -11.02
C PHE A 66 -0.51 4.10 -11.40
N GLY A 67 -1.76 3.71 -11.67
CA GLY A 67 -2.90 4.56 -11.96
C GLY A 67 -3.68 4.09 -13.19
N SER A 68 -5.01 4.12 -13.13
CA SER A 68 -5.89 3.99 -14.27
C SER A 68 -6.00 5.32 -15.03
N VAL A 69 -6.64 5.32 -16.19
CA VAL A 69 -6.79 6.56 -16.99
C VAL A 69 -7.59 7.60 -16.21
N SER A 70 -8.73 7.23 -15.63
CA SER A 70 -9.57 8.20 -14.92
C SER A 70 -8.93 8.72 -13.65
N GLU A 71 -8.19 7.87 -12.90
CA GLU A 71 -7.44 8.29 -11.71
C GLU A 71 -6.39 9.35 -12.07
N ILE A 72 -5.60 9.13 -13.14
CA ILE A 72 -4.58 10.10 -13.56
C ILE A 72 -5.21 11.39 -14.07
N LEU A 73 -6.34 11.32 -14.79
CA LEU A 73 -7.05 12.51 -15.24
C LEU A 73 -7.65 13.32 -14.09
N ASP A 74 -8.15 12.65 -13.06
CA ASP A 74 -8.62 13.29 -11.83
C ASP A 74 -7.45 13.99 -11.09
N GLU A 75 -6.32 13.31 -10.93
CA GLU A 75 -5.10 13.90 -10.37
C GLU A 75 -4.63 15.13 -11.20
N LEU A 76 -4.68 15.07 -12.53
CA LEU A 76 -4.33 16.19 -13.42
C LEU A 76 -5.32 17.36 -13.35
N SER A 77 -6.56 17.14 -12.93
CA SER A 77 -7.56 18.20 -12.77
C SER A 77 -7.30 19.10 -11.57
N THR A 78 -6.60 18.58 -10.57
CA THR A 78 -6.35 19.25 -9.28
C THR A 78 -4.87 19.56 -9.01
N THR A 79 -3.97 18.94 -9.76
CA THR A 79 -2.52 19.00 -9.53
C THR A 79 -1.78 19.22 -10.86
N SER A 80 -0.59 19.82 -10.82
CA SER A 80 0.22 20.06 -12.03
C SER A 80 0.67 18.76 -12.69
N GLU A 81 0.74 18.75 -14.03
CA GLU A 81 1.24 17.62 -14.82
C GLU A 81 2.60 17.13 -14.31
N THR A 82 3.51 18.03 -14.01
CA THR A 82 4.83 17.69 -13.49
C THR A 82 4.75 16.91 -12.18
N GLU A 83 3.88 17.29 -11.27
CA GLU A 83 3.73 16.63 -9.98
C GLU A 83 3.05 15.26 -10.12
N VAL A 84 2.00 15.16 -10.95
CA VAL A 84 1.35 13.89 -11.28
C VAL A 84 2.35 12.91 -11.89
N MET A 85 3.16 13.38 -12.86
CA MET A 85 4.21 12.56 -13.48
C MET A 85 5.25 12.06 -12.47
N GLN A 86 5.68 12.90 -11.54
CA GLN A 86 6.62 12.49 -10.48
C GLN A 86 6.00 11.41 -9.58
N VAL A 87 4.70 11.49 -9.30
CA VAL A 87 3.99 10.49 -8.49
C VAL A 87 3.87 9.16 -9.25
N VAL A 88 3.48 9.19 -10.54
CA VAL A 88 3.42 7.99 -11.38
C VAL A 88 4.81 7.34 -11.53
N GLU A 89 5.84 8.15 -11.73
CA GLU A 89 7.22 7.67 -11.77
C GLU A 89 7.62 7.00 -10.45
N MET A 90 7.27 7.59 -9.31
CA MET A 90 7.54 7.02 -8.00
C MET A 90 6.80 5.69 -7.80
N ARG A 91 5.53 5.58 -8.23
CA ARG A 91 4.75 4.34 -8.23
C ARG A 91 5.44 3.26 -9.09
N TRP A 92 5.81 3.59 -10.32
CA TRP A 92 6.47 2.66 -11.24
C TRP A 92 7.84 2.20 -10.75
N LYS A 93 8.70 3.13 -10.33
CA LYS A 93 10.03 2.82 -9.77
C LYS A 93 9.94 1.97 -8.52
N GLY A 94 8.97 2.23 -7.66
CA GLY A 94 8.76 1.45 -6.45
C GLY A 94 8.31 0.01 -6.76
N LEU A 95 7.47 -0.22 -7.78
CA LEU A 95 7.13 -1.56 -8.26
C LEU A 95 8.34 -2.29 -8.85
N CYS A 96 9.15 -1.61 -9.66
CA CYS A 96 10.38 -2.18 -10.19
C CYS A 96 11.34 -2.58 -9.06
N LYS A 97 11.49 -1.72 -8.06
CA LYS A 97 12.31 -1.99 -6.87
C LYS A 97 11.79 -3.16 -6.04
N LEU A 98 10.49 -3.25 -5.84
CA LEU A 98 9.89 -4.38 -5.14
C LEU A 98 10.22 -5.70 -5.83
N LYS A 99 10.13 -5.75 -7.16
CA LYS A 99 10.50 -6.92 -7.97
C LYS A 99 12.00 -7.22 -7.90
N GLU A 100 12.85 -6.20 -7.94
CA GLU A 100 14.30 -6.33 -7.79
C GLU A 100 14.67 -6.94 -6.43
N ILE A 101 14.08 -6.44 -5.34
CA ILE A 101 14.36 -6.90 -3.98
C ILE A 101 13.89 -8.33 -3.74
N LEU A 102 12.69 -8.70 -4.19
CA LEU A 102 12.05 -9.96 -3.82
C LEU A 102 12.09 -11.02 -4.92
N GLY A 103 12.13 -10.59 -6.19
CA GLY A 103 11.89 -11.46 -7.34
C GLY A 103 10.39 -11.70 -7.59
N GLU A 104 10.01 -11.81 -8.85
CA GLU A 104 8.60 -11.95 -9.26
C GLU A 104 7.97 -13.24 -8.71
N GLN A 105 8.73 -14.34 -8.71
CA GLN A 105 8.24 -15.63 -8.24
C GLN A 105 7.92 -15.63 -6.73
N ALA A 106 8.74 -14.97 -5.92
CA ALA A 106 8.56 -14.96 -4.46
C ALA A 106 7.30 -14.22 -4.02
N ILE A 107 6.78 -13.29 -4.84
CA ILE A 107 5.59 -12.50 -4.57
C ILE A 107 4.40 -12.89 -5.46
N ASP A 108 4.53 -13.94 -6.23
CA ASP A 108 3.53 -14.38 -7.24
C ASP A 108 3.09 -13.22 -8.14
N TYR A 109 4.08 -12.48 -8.68
CA TYR A 109 3.83 -11.35 -9.56
C TYR A 109 3.28 -11.84 -10.90
N ARG A 110 2.08 -11.38 -11.26
CA ARG A 110 1.40 -11.76 -12.50
C ARG A 110 0.98 -10.51 -13.26
N GLN A 111 1.64 -10.22 -14.36
CA GLN A 111 1.25 -9.11 -15.25
C GLN A 111 0.14 -9.57 -16.19
N LEU A 112 -1.08 -9.49 -15.70
CA LEU A 112 -2.30 -9.89 -16.43
C LEU A 112 -3.02 -8.71 -17.08
N GLY A 113 -2.52 -7.50 -16.84
CA GLY A 113 -3.15 -6.25 -17.20
C GLY A 113 -4.14 -5.75 -16.15
N GLY A 114 -4.32 -4.43 -16.12
CA GLY A 114 -5.34 -3.74 -15.34
C GLY A 114 -6.43 -3.21 -16.26
N TYR A 115 -7.67 -3.42 -15.91
CA TYR A 115 -8.84 -3.06 -16.72
C TYR A 115 -9.66 -2.03 -15.98
N GLU A 116 -9.85 -0.86 -16.55
CA GLU A 116 -10.79 0.13 -16.04
C GLU A 116 -12.12 -0.05 -16.77
N ILE A 117 -13.20 -0.28 -16.02
CA ILE A 117 -14.53 -0.57 -16.56
C ILE A 117 -15.45 0.64 -16.38
N PHE A 118 -16.32 0.86 -17.38
CA PHE A 118 -17.33 1.92 -17.39
C PHE A 118 -18.69 1.33 -17.70
N LYS A 119 -19.70 1.69 -16.90
CA LYS A 119 -21.10 1.34 -17.13
C LYS A 119 -21.73 2.32 -18.13
N SER A 120 -22.89 1.99 -18.64
CA SER A 120 -23.64 2.85 -19.56
C SER A 120 -23.87 4.28 -19.03
N VAL A 121 -24.04 4.40 -17.71
CA VAL A 121 -24.24 5.70 -17.05
C VAL A 121 -22.95 6.52 -16.99
N ASP A 122 -21.78 5.92 -17.17
CA ASP A 122 -20.47 6.54 -17.06
C ASP A 122 -19.92 6.95 -18.45
N HIS A 123 -20.77 6.95 -19.51
CA HIS A 123 -20.34 7.15 -20.90
C HIS A 123 -19.54 8.45 -21.12
N ILE A 124 -19.89 9.55 -20.45
CA ILE A 124 -19.16 10.84 -20.57
C ILE A 124 -17.73 10.67 -20.08
N LEU A 125 -17.54 9.99 -18.92
CA LEU A 125 -16.22 9.71 -18.38
C LEU A 125 -15.43 8.74 -19.28
N ALA A 126 -16.10 7.70 -19.79
CA ALA A 126 -15.52 6.72 -20.69
C ALA A 126 -14.99 7.36 -21.98
N ASP A 127 -15.78 8.25 -22.59
CA ASP A 127 -15.40 8.98 -23.80
C ASP A 127 -14.20 9.91 -23.51
N ALA A 128 -14.26 10.69 -22.43
CA ALA A 128 -13.15 11.56 -22.00
C ALA A 128 -11.86 10.77 -21.75
N CYS A 129 -11.95 9.62 -21.08
CA CYS A 129 -10.80 8.74 -20.84
C CYS A 129 -10.24 8.18 -22.16
N THR A 130 -11.12 7.71 -23.05
CA THR A 130 -10.72 7.15 -24.35
C THR A 130 -9.99 8.18 -25.22
N GLU A 131 -10.48 9.41 -25.30
CA GLU A 131 -9.84 10.51 -26.03
C GLU A 131 -8.44 10.84 -25.51
N LYS A 132 -8.21 10.65 -24.22
CA LYS A 132 -6.93 10.96 -23.55
C LYS A 132 -5.90 9.82 -23.59
N ILE A 133 -6.23 8.64 -24.08
CA ILE A 133 -5.29 7.50 -24.14
C ILE A 133 -3.99 7.88 -24.86
N SER A 134 -4.08 8.47 -26.04
CA SER A 134 -2.88 8.86 -26.81
C SER A 134 -2.03 9.90 -26.10
N TYR A 135 -2.66 10.87 -25.45
CA TYR A 135 -1.97 11.88 -24.65
C TYR A 135 -1.25 11.24 -23.46
N LEU A 136 -1.93 10.39 -22.66
CA LEU A 136 -1.33 9.72 -21.52
C LEU A 136 -0.23 8.73 -21.91
N ASN A 137 -0.41 7.99 -22.99
CA ASN A 137 0.63 7.10 -23.51
C ASN A 137 1.89 7.90 -23.89
N ASN A 138 1.73 9.06 -24.54
CA ASN A 138 2.88 9.91 -24.86
C ASN A 138 3.53 10.52 -23.61
N LEU A 139 2.73 10.93 -22.62
CA LEU A 139 3.20 11.50 -21.37
C LEU A 139 3.99 10.49 -20.52
N LEU A 140 3.53 9.24 -20.49
CA LEU A 140 4.08 8.19 -19.62
C LEU A 140 5.18 7.34 -20.29
N LYS A 141 5.36 7.42 -21.61
CA LYS A 141 6.28 6.53 -22.35
C LYS A 141 7.71 6.51 -21.81
N ASP A 142 8.22 7.68 -21.40
CA ASP A 142 9.60 7.81 -20.92
C ASP A 142 9.75 7.28 -19.48
N VAL A 143 8.70 7.40 -18.66
CA VAL A 143 8.64 6.88 -17.30
C VAL A 143 8.55 5.36 -17.28
N ILE A 144 7.63 4.82 -18.06
CA ILE A 144 7.35 3.37 -18.12
C ILE A 144 8.35 2.64 -19.04
N GLY A 145 8.95 3.37 -19.98
CA GLY A 145 9.85 2.82 -21.00
C GLY A 145 9.11 2.10 -22.14
N ARG A 146 7.81 2.42 -22.33
CA ARG A 146 6.93 1.79 -23.32
C ARG A 146 5.95 2.82 -23.90
N PRO A 147 5.60 2.76 -25.20
CA PRO A 147 4.72 3.72 -25.86
C PRO A 147 3.22 3.36 -25.78
N ASP A 148 2.86 2.13 -25.43
CA ASP A 148 1.53 1.54 -25.57
C ASP A 148 0.95 1.09 -24.22
N ILE A 149 0.89 2.00 -23.25
CA ILE A 149 0.52 1.70 -21.88
C ILE A 149 -0.98 1.41 -21.78
N TYR A 150 -1.80 2.34 -22.29
CA TYR A 150 -3.25 2.23 -22.29
C TYR A 150 -3.81 1.95 -23.69
N ALA A 151 -4.87 1.15 -23.76
CA ALA A 151 -5.60 0.85 -24.98
C ALA A 151 -7.07 0.55 -24.67
N VAL A 152 -7.97 0.87 -25.60
CA VAL A 152 -9.36 0.39 -25.53
C VAL A 152 -9.37 -1.13 -25.63
N ALA A 153 -10.23 -1.79 -24.85
CA ALA A 153 -10.30 -3.24 -24.75
C ALA A 153 -11.75 -3.77 -24.66
N ASN A 154 -12.69 -3.08 -25.30
CA ASN A 154 -14.14 -3.42 -25.24
C ASN A 154 -14.43 -4.85 -25.72
N GLU A 155 -13.63 -5.38 -26.64
CA GLU A 155 -13.74 -6.75 -27.18
C GLU A 155 -13.56 -7.83 -26.11
N LYS A 156 -12.92 -7.50 -24.96
CA LYS A 156 -12.68 -8.44 -23.87
C LYS A 156 -13.84 -8.52 -22.86
N ILE A 157 -14.76 -7.55 -22.84
CA ILE A 157 -15.86 -7.47 -21.86
C ILE A 157 -16.67 -8.76 -21.83
N ALA A 158 -17.08 -9.26 -22.99
CA ALA A 158 -17.84 -10.51 -23.10
C ALA A 158 -17.06 -11.72 -22.60
N GLY A 159 -15.73 -11.74 -22.82
CA GLY A 159 -14.85 -12.81 -22.37
C GLY A 159 -14.75 -12.91 -20.85
N PHE A 160 -14.79 -11.78 -20.13
CA PHE A 160 -14.82 -11.74 -18.66
C PHE A 160 -16.20 -12.08 -18.08
N GLY A 161 -17.26 -11.97 -18.88
CA GLY A 161 -18.64 -12.23 -18.44
C GLY A 161 -19.24 -11.09 -17.60
N LEU A 162 -18.69 -9.90 -17.71
CA LEU A 162 -19.19 -8.69 -17.03
C LEU A 162 -20.56 -8.27 -17.61
N ALA A 163 -21.46 -7.79 -16.73
CA ALA A 163 -22.75 -7.25 -17.14
C ALA A 163 -22.78 -5.73 -16.96
N LYS A 164 -23.60 -5.04 -17.77
CA LYS A 164 -23.82 -3.58 -17.69
C LYS A 164 -22.52 -2.75 -17.84
N VAL A 165 -21.51 -3.31 -18.48
CA VAL A 165 -20.25 -2.65 -18.82
C VAL A 165 -20.21 -2.45 -20.32
N ASP A 166 -20.09 -1.20 -20.77
CA ASP A 166 -20.14 -0.84 -22.19
C ASP A 166 -18.77 -0.44 -22.72
N SER A 167 -17.87 0.00 -21.86
CA SER A 167 -16.53 0.42 -22.25
C SER A 167 -15.49 -0.08 -21.25
N MET A 168 -14.28 -0.37 -21.78
CA MET A 168 -13.18 -0.86 -20.98
C MET A 168 -11.84 -0.38 -21.54
N ILE A 169 -10.97 0.11 -20.66
CA ILE A 169 -9.60 0.51 -20.99
C ILE A 169 -8.63 -0.42 -20.30
N LEU A 170 -7.66 -0.94 -21.04
CA LEU A 170 -6.58 -1.81 -20.55
C LEU A 170 -5.34 -0.99 -20.22
N ASN A 171 -4.77 -1.15 -19.04
CA ASN A 171 -3.38 -0.85 -18.72
C ASN A 171 -2.56 -2.15 -18.87
N ARG A 172 -1.64 -2.20 -19.86
CA ARG A 172 -0.87 -3.41 -20.20
C ARG A 172 0.17 -3.79 -19.15
N TYR A 173 0.60 -2.84 -18.35
CA TYR A 173 1.75 -3.00 -17.43
C TYR A 173 1.34 -3.11 -15.97
N GLU A 174 0.06 -3.14 -15.72
CA GLU A 174 -0.46 -3.43 -14.39
C GLU A 174 -0.42 -4.94 -14.11
N ALA A 175 -0.20 -5.25 -12.84
CA ALA A 175 -0.06 -6.62 -12.38
C ALA A 175 -0.74 -6.82 -11.03
N GLN A 176 -0.80 -8.05 -10.61
CA GLN A 176 -1.20 -8.46 -9.26
C GLN A 176 -0.09 -9.20 -8.55
N ILE A 177 -0.09 -9.16 -7.23
CA ILE A 177 0.84 -9.88 -6.37
C ILE A 177 0.08 -10.63 -5.27
N ASP A 178 0.75 -11.60 -4.66
CA ASP A 178 0.32 -12.18 -3.39
C ASP A 178 0.88 -11.34 -2.23
N THR A 179 0.00 -10.60 -1.56
CA THR A 179 0.35 -9.72 -0.45
C THR A 179 0.97 -10.47 0.73
N GLY A 180 0.46 -11.67 1.03
CA GLY A 180 0.98 -12.50 2.11
C GLY A 180 2.40 -12.98 1.84
N LYS A 181 2.65 -13.46 0.61
CA LYS A 181 3.99 -13.86 0.16
C LYS A 181 4.96 -12.68 0.16
N MET A 182 4.54 -11.52 -0.32
CA MET A 182 5.35 -10.30 -0.32
C MET A 182 5.81 -9.95 1.10
N MET A 183 4.89 -9.87 2.05
CA MET A 183 5.21 -9.51 3.43
C MET A 183 6.06 -10.56 4.13
N SER A 184 5.79 -11.84 3.88
CA SER A 184 6.60 -12.95 4.39
C SER A 184 8.05 -12.90 3.86
N ALA A 185 8.22 -12.66 2.56
CA ALA A 185 9.53 -12.56 1.94
C ALA A 185 10.33 -11.35 2.47
N LEU A 186 9.69 -10.18 2.64
CA LEU A 186 10.33 -9.00 3.24
C LEU A 186 10.80 -9.28 4.67
N LEU A 187 9.94 -9.88 5.50
CA LEU A 187 10.29 -10.24 6.89
C LEU A 187 11.47 -11.21 6.94
N GLN A 188 11.48 -12.23 6.09
CA GLN A 188 12.57 -13.20 6.01
C GLN A 188 13.91 -12.53 5.65
N LYS A 189 13.90 -11.67 4.62
CA LYS A 189 15.11 -10.93 4.20
C LYS A 189 15.63 -10.02 5.32
N VAL A 190 14.77 -9.26 5.97
CA VAL A 190 15.14 -8.36 7.06
C VAL A 190 15.78 -9.14 8.23
N LYS A 191 15.15 -10.26 8.63
CA LYS A 191 15.68 -11.14 9.70
C LYS A 191 17.01 -11.78 9.31
N ALA A 192 17.18 -12.21 8.06
CA ALA A 192 18.41 -12.79 7.56
C ALA A 192 19.60 -11.81 7.61
N LEU A 193 19.34 -10.49 7.57
CA LEU A 193 20.34 -9.44 7.75
C LEU A 193 20.61 -9.08 9.24
N GLY A 194 20.04 -9.84 10.18
CA GLY A 194 20.24 -9.64 11.62
C GLY A 194 19.46 -8.47 12.21
N VAL A 195 18.38 -8.04 11.57
CA VAL A 195 17.47 -7.03 12.13
C VAL A 195 16.52 -7.71 13.12
N ASN A 196 16.39 -7.17 14.32
CA ASN A 196 15.42 -7.64 15.32
C ASN A 196 14.03 -7.07 15.03
N VAL A 197 13.02 -7.93 14.92
CA VAL A 197 11.62 -7.51 14.75
C VAL A 197 10.83 -7.96 15.97
N TYR A 198 10.24 -7.00 16.68
CA TYR A 198 9.46 -7.20 17.90
C TYR A 198 7.99 -6.94 17.63
N ASN A 199 7.19 -8.00 17.64
CA ASN A 199 5.73 -7.91 17.51
C ASN A 199 5.07 -7.66 18.88
N ASN A 200 3.82 -7.24 18.90
CA ASN A 200 3.07 -6.82 20.10
C ASN A 200 3.80 -5.73 20.91
N CYS A 201 4.61 -4.93 20.24
CA CYS A 201 5.48 -3.93 20.84
C CYS A 201 5.07 -2.53 20.35
N ARG A 202 3.91 -2.04 20.84
CA ARG A 202 3.37 -0.73 20.48
C ARG A 202 4.20 0.38 21.12
N LEU A 203 4.66 1.34 20.31
CA LEU A 203 5.22 2.59 20.80
C LEU A 203 4.12 3.40 21.50
N LEU A 204 4.38 3.84 22.72
CA LEU A 204 3.48 4.66 23.54
C LEU A 204 4.00 6.10 23.64
N GLN A 205 5.33 6.27 23.75
CA GLN A 205 5.95 7.57 23.89
C GLN A 205 7.37 7.55 23.32
N LEU A 206 7.75 8.64 22.67
CA LEU A 206 9.13 8.92 22.21
C LEU A 206 9.66 10.13 22.97
N ILE A 207 10.77 9.95 23.66
CA ILE A 207 11.42 11.03 24.43
C ILE A 207 12.87 11.13 23.96
N LYS A 208 13.31 12.34 23.62
CA LYS A 208 14.72 12.64 23.33
C LYS A 208 15.42 13.05 24.61
N ASN A 209 16.56 12.42 24.89
CA ASN A 209 17.54 12.95 25.84
C ASN A 209 18.78 13.47 25.08
N ASP A 210 19.82 13.92 25.80
CA ASP A 210 21.00 14.55 25.18
C ASP A 210 21.74 13.68 24.15
N ARG A 211 21.63 12.37 24.21
CA ARG A 211 22.43 11.42 23.42
C ARG A 211 21.64 10.42 22.60
N GLU A 212 20.42 10.12 23.01
CA GLU A 212 19.61 9.04 22.42
C GLU A 212 18.12 9.28 22.63
N PHE A 213 17.31 8.50 21.92
CA PHE A 213 15.86 8.41 22.13
C PHE A 213 15.52 7.29 23.08
N ILE A 214 14.58 7.55 23.98
CA ILE A 214 13.92 6.56 24.83
C ILE A 214 12.54 6.30 24.22
N LEU A 215 12.31 5.06 23.81
CA LEU A 215 11.06 4.60 23.23
C LEU A 215 10.33 3.77 24.28
N THR A 216 9.34 4.39 24.92
CA THR A 216 8.47 3.68 25.86
C THR A 216 7.44 2.88 25.06
N THR A 217 7.38 1.58 25.29
CA THR A 217 6.50 0.65 24.58
C THR A 217 5.65 -0.16 25.53
N SER A 218 4.69 -0.92 24.97
CA SER A 218 3.88 -1.89 25.73
C SER A 218 4.69 -3.05 26.34
N GLN A 219 5.95 -3.23 25.92
CA GLN A 219 6.83 -4.34 26.35
C GLN A 219 8.04 -3.88 27.18
N GLY A 220 8.26 -2.57 27.30
CA GLY A 220 9.42 -1.99 27.99
C GLY A 220 10.02 -0.81 27.24
N ASN A 221 11.16 -0.33 27.72
CA ASN A 221 11.81 0.85 27.15
C ASN A 221 13.00 0.46 26.28
N TYR A 222 12.94 0.84 25.01
CA TYR A 222 14.06 0.72 24.07
C TYR A 222 14.86 2.02 24.03
N ARG A 223 16.11 1.91 23.59
CA ARG A 223 17.00 3.07 23.38
C ARG A 223 17.63 3.02 22.00
N SER A 224 17.65 4.17 21.32
CA SER A 224 18.13 4.29 19.96
C SER A 224 18.76 5.66 19.69
N LYS A 225 19.80 5.72 18.85
CA LYS A 225 20.40 6.98 18.40
C LYS A 225 19.53 7.73 17.38
N LYS A 226 18.81 6.99 16.53
CA LYS A 226 17.95 7.51 15.46
C LYS A 226 16.65 6.72 15.42
N VAL A 227 15.58 7.35 14.94
CA VAL A 227 14.25 6.71 14.82
C VAL A 227 13.68 6.96 13.43
N ILE A 228 13.08 5.92 12.83
CA ILE A 228 12.25 6.04 11.61
C ILE A 228 10.80 5.72 11.97
N MET A 229 9.91 6.69 11.76
CA MET A 229 8.46 6.51 11.90
C MET A 229 7.87 6.02 10.57
N ALA A 230 7.51 4.74 10.51
CA ALA A 230 6.86 4.08 9.36
C ALA A 230 5.43 3.62 9.71
N THR A 231 4.74 4.41 10.53
CA THR A 231 3.46 4.08 11.15
C THR A 231 2.24 4.42 10.28
N ASN A 232 2.47 4.91 9.05
CA ASN A 232 1.44 5.30 8.09
C ASN A 232 0.36 6.23 8.71
N ALA A 233 -0.91 5.82 8.76
CA ALA A 233 -2.00 6.63 9.32
C ALA A 233 -1.83 6.99 10.81
N PHE A 234 -1.16 6.12 11.57
CA PHE A 234 -0.97 6.29 13.02
C PHE A 234 0.14 7.27 13.38
N ILE A 235 0.78 7.92 12.40
CA ILE A 235 1.76 8.99 12.64
C ILE A 235 1.14 10.18 13.37
N GLY A 236 -0.15 10.43 13.15
CA GLY A 236 -0.91 11.51 13.80
C GLY A 236 -0.96 11.42 15.33
N ASP A 237 -0.80 10.22 15.90
CA ASP A 237 -0.74 10.02 17.35
C ASP A 237 0.52 10.65 17.97
N PHE A 238 1.58 10.86 17.17
CA PHE A 238 2.86 11.41 17.61
C PHE A 238 3.17 12.77 17.01
N TYR A 239 2.76 13.01 15.76
CA TYR A 239 3.07 14.20 14.97
C TYR A 239 1.81 14.69 14.22
N PRO A 240 0.81 15.22 14.93
CA PRO A 240 -0.46 15.66 14.35
C PRO A 240 -0.30 16.81 13.34
N GLU A 241 0.78 17.57 13.43
CA GLU A 241 1.10 18.65 12.49
C GLU A 241 1.37 18.16 11.07
N LEU A 242 1.62 16.85 10.85
CA LEU A 242 1.75 16.24 9.53
C LEU A 242 0.40 16.11 8.79
N LYS A 243 -0.72 16.35 9.47
CA LYS A 243 -2.09 16.36 8.91
C LYS A 243 -2.38 15.12 8.07
N VAL A 244 -1.97 13.95 8.57
CA VAL A 244 -2.29 12.67 7.94
C VAL A 244 -3.68 12.23 8.37
N VAL A 245 -4.54 11.97 7.39
CA VAL A 245 -5.92 11.56 7.62
C VAL A 245 -6.02 10.04 7.45
N PRO A 246 -6.50 9.29 8.46
CA PRO A 246 -6.74 7.87 8.31
C PRO A 246 -7.93 7.62 7.38
N GLY A 247 -7.89 6.52 6.63
CA GLY A 247 -9.01 6.12 5.79
C GLY A 247 -9.14 4.60 5.74
N ARG A 248 -10.29 4.12 6.22
CA ARG A 248 -10.58 2.69 6.21
C ARG A 248 -10.99 2.24 4.82
N GLY A 249 -10.30 1.25 4.28
CA GLY A 249 -10.68 0.53 3.06
C GLY A 249 -11.23 -0.85 3.42
N GLN A 250 -12.36 -1.22 2.85
CA GLN A 250 -13.03 -2.48 3.13
C GLN A 250 -12.93 -3.44 1.94
N VAL A 251 -12.84 -4.72 2.23
CA VAL A 251 -12.64 -5.79 1.23
C VAL A 251 -13.53 -6.98 1.57
N LEU A 252 -13.99 -7.67 0.53
CA LEU A 252 -14.59 -9.00 0.63
C LEU A 252 -13.89 -9.99 -0.31
N VAL A 253 -13.94 -11.28 0.02
CA VAL A 253 -13.50 -12.37 -0.85
C VAL A 253 -14.56 -13.45 -0.87
N THR A 254 -14.86 -13.95 -2.08
CA THR A 254 -15.84 -15.03 -2.28
C THR A 254 -15.24 -16.39 -1.92
N GLU A 255 -16.07 -17.41 -1.80
CA GLU A 255 -15.66 -18.81 -1.94
C GLU A 255 -15.10 -19.08 -3.36
N PRO A 256 -14.40 -20.22 -3.60
CA PRO A 256 -13.91 -20.57 -4.92
C PRO A 256 -15.06 -20.72 -5.95
N ILE A 257 -14.85 -20.12 -7.12
CA ILE A 257 -15.85 -20.09 -8.20
C ILE A 257 -15.39 -21.00 -9.34
N PRO A 258 -16.11 -22.09 -9.62
CA PRO A 258 -15.80 -22.95 -10.76
C PRO A 258 -15.93 -22.18 -12.08
N GLY A 259 -14.89 -22.27 -12.92
CA GLY A 259 -14.89 -21.62 -14.24
C GLY A 259 -14.85 -20.10 -14.20
N LEU A 260 -14.31 -19.49 -13.15
CA LEU A 260 -14.12 -18.04 -13.04
C LEU A 260 -13.41 -17.49 -14.27
N LYS A 261 -14.06 -16.54 -14.96
CA LYS A 261 -13.53 -15.90 -16.17
C LYS A 261 -12.73 -14.63 -15.89
N ILE A 262 -12.89 -14.03 -14.72
CA ILE A 262 -12.16 -12.82 -14.31
C ILE A 262 -10.68 -13.19 -14.15
N ASN A 263 -9.82 -12.45 -14.84
CA ASN A 263 -8.37 -12.66 -14.81
C ASN A 263 -7.66 -11.31 -15.04
N GLY A 264 -6.95 -10.84 -14.02
CA GLY A 264 -6.32 -9.52 -13.97
C GLY A 264 -6.93 -8.63 -12.89
N THR A 265 -6.48 -7.39 -12.86
CA THR A 265 -6.96 -6.35 -11.94
C THR A 265 -7.99 -5.48 -12.64
N PHE A 266 -8.99 -5.02 -11.91
CA PHE A 266 -10.07 -4.21 -12.43
C PHE A 266 -10.30 -3.00 -11.54
N HIS A 267 -10.51 -1.84 -12.15
CA HIS A 267 -10.85 -0.57 -11.51
C HIS A 267 -12.21 -0.09 -11.99
N TYR A 268 -12.96 0.52 -11.09
CA TYR A 268 -14.22 1.15 -11.39
C TYR A 268 -14.41 2.41 -10.55
N ASP A 269 -15.14 3.41 -11.09
CA ASP A 269 -15.44 4.66 -10.41
C ASP A 269 -14.16 5.37 -9.90
N GLN A 270 -13.28 5.75 -10.84
CA GLN A 270 -12.02 6.44 -10.54
C GLN A 270 -11.17 5.74 -9.47
N GLY A 271 -11.15 4.39 -9.46
CA GLY A 271 -10.38 3.59 -8.51
C GLY A 271 -11.02 3.43 -7.13
N TYR A 272 -12.21 4.02 -6.88
CA TYR A 272 -12.94 3.83 -5.63
C TYR A 272 -13.44 2.40 -5.42
N TYR A 273 -13.61 1.63 -6.49
CA TYR A 273 -13.87 0.19 -6.45
C TYR A 273 -12.81 -0.54 -7.25
N TYR A 274 -12.37 -1.67 -6.74
CA TYR A 274 -11.36 -2.49 -7.39
C TYR A 274 -11.59 -3.96 -7.11
N PHE A 275 -11.38 -4.82 -8.12
CA PHE A 275 -11.50 -6.26 -7.95
C PHE A 275 -10.49 -7.02 -8.80
N ARG A 276 -10.22 -8.26 -8.41
CA ARG A 276 -9.35 -9.16 -9.13
C ARG A 276 -9.65 -10.62 -8.80
N ASN A 277 -9.07 -11.54 -9.58
CA ASN A 277 -9.06 -12.95 -9.23
C ASN A 277 -7.93 -13.27 -8.23
N ILE A 278 -8.20 -14.20 -7.32
CA ILE A 278 -7.23 -14.84 -6.44
C ILE A 278 -7.72 -16.26 -6.11
N ASP A 279 -6.89 -17.30 -6.35
CA ASP A 279 -7.22 -18.70 -6.05
C ASP A 279 -8.63 -19.13 -6.50
N ASN A 280 -9.01 -18.79 -7.73
CA ASN A 280 -10.36 -18.97 -8.31
C ASN A 280 -11.48 -18.25 -7.53
N ARG A 281 -11.19 -17.17 -6.82
CA ARG A 281 -12.13 -16.34 -6.06
C ARG A 281 -12.13 -14.93 -6.63
N ILE A 282 -13.14 -14.16 -6.31
CA ILE A 282 -13.10 -12.68 -6.46
C ILE A 282 -12.69 -12.05 -5.14
N LEU A 283 -11.65 -11.25 -5.19
CA LEU A 283 -11.33 -10.25 -4.19
C LEU A 283 -11.87 -8.92 -4.68
N LEU A 284 -12.72 -8.26 -3.91
CA LEU A 284 -13.38 -7.00 -4.25
C LEU A 284 -13.28 -6.04 -3.07
N GLY A 285 -12.86 -4.82 -3.32
CA GLY A 285 -12.76 -3.78 -2.31
C GLY A 285 -13.18 -2.41 -2.83
N GLY A 286 -13.26 -1.45 -1.91
CA GLY A 286 -13.59 -0.06 -2.24
C GLY A 286 -14.79 0.48 -1.50
N GLY A 287 -15.51 1.42 -2.14
CA GLY A 287 -16.73 2.01 -1.61
C GLY A 287 -16.54 3.06 -0.50
N ARG A 288 -15.30 3.47 -0.21
CA ARG A 288 -15.05 4.52 0.80
C ARG A 288 -15.71 5.85 0.45
N ASN A 289 -15.87 6.16 -0.83
CA ASN A 289 -16.52 7.35 -1.34
C ASN A 289 -18.01 7.44 -1.00
N LEU A 290 -18.64 6.36 -0.59
CA LEU A 290 -20.04 6.35 -0.14
C LEU A 290 -20.22 7.12 1.17
N ASP A 291 -19.20 7.14 2.03
CA ASP A 291 -19.21 7.86 3.30
C ASP A 291 -17.78 8.14 3.79
N PHE A 292 -17.13 9.11 3.18
CA PHE A 292 -15.77 9.51 3.56
C PHE A 292 -15.63 9.79 5.06
N LYS A 293 -16.67 10.41 5.66
CA LYS A 293 -16.62 10.80 7.08
C LYS A 293 -16.66 9.58 8.00
N ALA A 294 -17.50 8.60 7.70
CA ALA A 294 -17.58 7.36 8.48
C ALA A 294 -16.34 6.47 8.31
N GLU A 295 -15.71 6.54 7.13
CA GLU A 295 -14.48 5.78 6.83
C GLU A 295 -13.20 6.54 7.20
N GLU A 296 -13.29 7.78 7.74
CA GLU A 296 -12.17 8.52 8.33
C GLU A 296 -11.97 8.07 9.79
N THR A 297 -11.36 6.89 9.94
CA THR A 297 -11.18 6.26 11.25
C THR A 297 -9.91 5.40 11.28
N THR A 298 -9.37 5.18 12.48
CA THR A 298 -8.32 4.19 12.76
C THR A 298 -8.90 2.86 13.26
N ASP A 299 -10.21 2.75 13.42
CA ASP A 299 -10.87 1.52 13.88
C ASP A 299 -10.98 0.50 12.74
N ASP A 300 -10.59 -0.72 13.02
CA ASP A 300 -10.82 -1.88 12.15
C ASP A 300 -12.33 -2.22 12.09
N GLY A 301 -12.71 -2.99 11.08
CA GLY A 301 -14.08 -3.49 10.93
C GLY A 301 -14.72 -3.07 9.61
N THR A 302 -15.91 -3.59 9.35
CA THR A 302 -16.67 -3.33 8.13
C THR A 302 -18.02 -2.69 8.46
N THR A 303 -18.56 -1.92 7.50
CA THR A 303 -19.87 -1.28 7.60
C THR A 303 -20.85 -1.93 6.63
N GLU A 304 -22.11 -2.03 7.03
CA GLU A 304 -23.18 -2.58 6.18
C GLU A 304 -23.30 -1.79 4.88
N ARG A 305 -23.22 -0.46 4.94
CA ARG A 305 -23.31 0.42 3.77
C ARG A 305 -22.29 0.09 2.69
N VAL A 306 -21.01 -0.07 3.06
CA VAL A 306 -19.96 -0.38 2.11
C VAL A 306 -20.07 -1.82 1.65
N GLN A 307 -20.29 -2.77 2.56
CA GLN A 307 -20.37 -4.19 2.21
C GLN A 307 -21.54 -4.48 1.28
N SER A 308 -22.71 -3.89 1.51
CA SER A 308 -23.87 -4.04 0.61
C SER A 308 -23.58 -3.51 -0.79
N ALA A 309 -22.89 -2.37 -0.92
CA ALA A 309 -22.50 -1.82 -2.22
C ALA A 309 -21.47 -2.72 -2.95
N LEU A 310 -20.53 -3.32 -2.21
CA LEU A 310 -19.60 -4.31 -2.78
C LEU A 310 -20.35 -5.55 -3.27
N GLU A 311 -21.31 -6.07 -2.50
CA GLU A 311 -22.13 -7.21 -2.92
C GLU A 311 -23.01 -6.88 -4.13
N GLU A 312 -23.58 -5.68 -4.19
CA GLU A 312 -24.34 -5.24 -5.36
C GLU A 312 -23.45 -5.22 -6.62
N LEU A 313 -22.24 -4.66 -6.53
CA LEU A 313 -21.29 -4.67 -7.64
C LEU A 313 -20.90 -6.11 -8.03
N LEU A 314 -20.65 -6.97 -7.04
CA LEU A 314 -20.30 -8.37 -7.24
C LEU A 314 -21.37 -9.10 -8.03
N TYR A 315 -22.62 -9.06 -7.57
CA TYR A 315 -23.69 -9.89 -8.13
C TYR A 315 -24.38 -9.27 -9.34
N GLN A 316 -24.34 -7.95 -9.51
CA GLN A 316 -24.99 -7.32 -10.65
C GLN A 316 -24.06 -7.08 -11.85
N ILE A 317 -22.75 -6.93 -11.61
CA ILE A 317 -21.77 -6.53 -12.62
C ILE A 317 -20.72 -7.61 -12.85
N ILE A 318 -20.06 -8.06 -11.77
CA ILE A 318 -18.89 -8.96 -11.88
C ILE A 318 -19.32 -10.39 -12.14
N LEU A 319 -20.32 -10.87 -11.40
CA LEU A 319 -20.83 -12.25 -11.45
C LEU A 319 -22.35 -12.28 -11.62
N PRO A 320 -22.91 -11.75 -12.72
CA PRO A 320 -24.37 -11.57 -12.86
C PRO A 320 -25.15 -12.88 -12.89
N ASN A 321 -24.50 -14.01 -13.20
CA ASN A 321 -25.12 -15.33 -13.32
C ASN A 321 -24.70 -16.30 -12.20
N GLN A 322 -23.98 -15.83 -11.19
CA GLN A 322 -23.46 -16.64 -10.09
C GLN A 322 -23.61 -15.89 -8.77
N GLN A 323 -23.85 -16.62 -7.69
CA GLN A 323 -23.99 -16.04 -6.35
C GLN A 323 -23.14 -16.83 -5.34
N PRO A 324 -21.79 -16.76 -5.47
CA PRO A 324 -20.93 -17.41 -4.50
C PRO A 324 -21.09 -16.77 -3.12
N ALA A 325 -20.96 -17.55 -2.06
CA ALA A 325 -20.91 -17.02 -0.71
C ALA A 325 -19.68 -16.15 -0.48
N ILE A 326 -19.78 -15.19 0.42
CA ILE A 326 -18.64 -14.39 0.86
C ILE A 326 -17.96 -15.11 2.02
N GLU A 327 -16.71 -15.52 1.81
CA GLU A 327 -15.95 -16.29 2.80
C GLU A 327 -15.15 -15.38 3.75
N TYR A 328 -14.61 -14.27 3.26
CA TYR A 328 -13.83 -13.33 4.06
C TYR A 328 -14.30 -11.89 3.89
N ARG A 329 -14.24 -11.13 4.99
CA ARG A 329 -14.40 -9.68 5.01
C ARG A 329 -13.36 -9.09 5.95
N TRP A 330 -12.71 -8.04 5.54
CA TRP A 330 -11.78 -7.29 6.41
C TRP A 330 -11.68 -5.84 5.99
N SER A 331 -10.96 -5.07 6.79
CA SER A 331 -10.58 -3.69 6.47
C SER A 331 -9.10 -3.45 6.72
N GLY A 332 -8.58 -2.38 6.13
CA GLY A 332 -7.24 -1.88 6.39
C GLY A 332 -7.25 -0.35 6.48
N ILE A 333 -6.41 0.19 7.34
CA ILE A 333 -6.34 1.64 7.56
C ILE A 333 -5.24 2.22 6.68
N MET A 334 -5.64 3.01 5.70
CA MET A 334 -4.77 3.76 4.80
C MET A 334 -4.52 5.16 5.36
N ALA A 335 -3.57 5.88 4.78
CA ALA A 335 -3.23 7.25 5.12
C ALA A 335 -3.40 8.15 3.92
N PHE A 336 -4.11 9.24 4.07
CA PHE A 336 -4.42 10.24 3.07
C PHE A 336 -3.99 11.64 3.50
N GLY A 337 -4.02 12.59 2.58
CA GLY A 337 -3.74 14.00 2.83
C GLY A 337 -3.86 14.81 1.54
N GLU A 338 -3.63 16.12 1.63
CA GLU A 338 -3.81 17.07 0.53
C GLU A 338 -2.89 16.84 -0.67
N GLN A 339 -1.67 16.33 -0.43
CA GLN A 339 -0.68 16.12 -1.50
C GLN A 339 -0.64 14.67 -1.95
N LEU A 340 -0.40 14.42 -3.22
CA LEU A 340 -0.28 13.09 -3.81
C LEU A 340 0.98 12.35 -3.35
N LYS A 341 2.09 13.06 -3.15
CA LYS A 341 3.36 12.46 -2.71
C LYS A 341 3.31 12.01 -1.26
N PRO A 342 3.97 10.91 -0.90
CA PRO A 342 4.16 10.52 0.50
C PRO A 342 4.97 11.58 1.26
N ILE A 343 4.82 11.60 2.57
CA ILE A 343 5.65 12.43 3.45
C ILE A 343 6.92 11.65 3.77
N ILE A 344 8.05 12.10 3.22
CA ILE A 344 9.37 11.51 3.46
C ILE A 344 10.30 12.64 3.87
N LYS A 345 10.60 12.74 5.16
CA LYS A 345 11.43 13.83 5.70
C LYS A 345 11.99 13.50 7.08
N GLN A 346 12.97 14.29 7.50
CA GLN A 346 13.28 14.43 8.90
C GLN A 346 12.22 15.32 9.57
N ILE A 347 11.62 14.84 10.65
CA ILE A 347 10.60 15.57 11.41
C ILE A 347 11.29 16.48 12.44
N GLU A 348 12.23 15.91 13.15
CA GLU A 348 13.10 16.60 14.13
C GLU A 348 14.49 15.94 14.12
N PRO A 349 15.52 16.60 14.67
CA PRO A 349 16.89 16.06 14.63
C PRO A 349 16.96 14.63 15.19
N GLY A 350 17.25 13.66 14.30
CA GLY A 350 17.35 12.24 14.59
C GLY A 350 16.07 11.44 14.43
N VAL A 351 14.93 12.06 14.10
CA VAL A 351 13.66 11.37 13.80
C VAL A 351 13.25 11.61 12.35
N PHE A 352 13.06 10.55 11.61
CA PHE A 352 12.68 10.55 10.21
C PHE A 352 11.30 9.90 10.03
N CYS A 353 10.58 10.21 8.97
CA CYS A 353 9.36 9.50 8.63
C CYS A 353 9.25 9.20 7.14
N ALA A 354 8.55 8.11 6.83
CA ALA A 354 8.00 7.82 5.51
C ALA A 354 6.59 7.24 5.68
N VAL A 355 5.58 8.06 5.39
CA VAL A 355 4.16 7.76 5.64
C VAL A 355 3.28 8.35 4.54
N ARG A 356 2.01 7.99 4.51
CA ARG A 356 0.98 8.54 3.62
C ARG A 356 1.23 8.19 2.14
N CYS A 357 1.11 6.90 1.83
CA CYS A 357 1.18 6.44 0.44
C CYS A 357 -0.15 6.59 -0.33
N ASN A 358 -1.15 7.30 0.19
CA ASN A 358 -2.44 7.58 -0.46
C ASN A 358 -3.10 6.36 -1.13
N GLY A 359 -3.14 5.22 -0.43
CA GLY A 359 -3.68 3.96 -0.97
C GLY A 359 -2.71 3.14 -1.84
N MET A 360 -1.63 3.75 -2.35
CA MET A 360 -0.68 3.13 -3.29
C MET A 360 0.56 2.51 -2.63
N GLY A 361 0.41 1.95 -1.43
CA GLY A 361 1.53 1.43 -0.62
C GLY A 361 2.31 0.28 -1.25
N VAL A 362 1.68 -0.59 -2.05
CA VAL A 362 2.38 -1.65 -2.79
C VAL A 362 3.33 -1.04 -3.82
N ALA A 363 2.88 -0.03 -4.54
CA ALA A 363 3.67 0.63 -5.57
C ALA A 363 4.77 1.53 -5.00
N MET A 364 4.49 2.26 -3.92
CA MET A 364 5.42 3.29 -3.43
C MET A 364 6.28 2.84 -2.25
N GLY A 365 5.87 1.83 -1.50
CA GLY A 365 6.42 1.55 -0.17
C GLY A 365 7.88 1.13 -0.18
N SER A 366 8.34 0.39 -1.20
CA SER A 366 9.75 -0.01 -1.32
C SER A 366 10.65 1.21 -1.56
N LEU A 367 10.26 2.09 -2.47
CA LEU A 367 11.01 3.31 -2.77
C LEU A 367 10.95 4.31 -1.60
N SER A 368 9.79 4.45 -0.93
CA SER A 368 9.65 5.31 0.25
C SER A 368 10.54 4.84 1.41
N GLY A 369 10.66 3.53 1.59
CA GLY A 369 11.58 2.94 2.58
C GLY A 369 13.04 3.23 2.27
N GLU A 370 13.44 3.12 1.01
CA GLU A 370 14.78 3.50 0.55
C GLU A 370 15.07 4.98 0.80
N GLN A 371 14.19 5.86 0.34
CA GLN A 371 14.38 7.31 0.45
C GLN A 371 14.51 7.80 1.90
N VAL A 372 13.70 7.26 2.84
CA VAL A 372 13.86 7.64 4.25
C VAL A 372 15.14 7.09 4.85
N ALA A 373 15.60 5.93 4.39
CA ALA A 373 16.87 5.36 4.81
C ALA A 373 18.05 6.20 4.29
N ASP A 374 18.01 6.67 3.03
CA ASP A 374 19.02 7.58 2.46
C ASP A 374 19.09 8.90 3.22
N LEU A 375 17.96 9.50 3.59
CA LEU A 375 17.94 10.68 4.44
C LEU A 375 18.64 10.44 5.78
N LEU A 376 18.40 9.29 6.41
CA LEU A 376 19.07 8.94 7.66
C LEU A 376 20.57 8.72 7.46
N LEU A 377 20.97 8.00 6.39
CA LEU A 377 22.37 7.72 6.07
C LEU A 377 23.18 8.98 5.82
N SER A 378 22.55 10.03 5.24
CA SER A 378 23.22 11.32 5.01
C SER A 378 23.60 12.07 6.30
N GLU A 379 23.08 11.62 7.47
CA GLU A 379 23.38 12.18 8.79
C GLU A 379 24.24 11.27 9.69
N LEU A 380 24.75 10.16 9.17
CA LEU A 380 25.67 9.27 9.88
C LEU A 380 27.12 9.62 9.60
#